data_bdb5a660cd34ae17585dbf8fcc452aa4
#
_entry.id   bdb5a660cd34ae17585dbf8fcc452aa4
#
_cell.length_a   1.000
_cell.length_b   1.000
_cell.length_c   1.000
_cell.angle_alpha   90.00
_cell.angle_beta   90.00
_cell.angle_gamma   90.00
#
_symmetry.space_group_name_H-M   'P 1'
#
loop_
_entity.id
_entity.type
_entity.pdbx_description
1 polymer ?
#
loop_
_entity_poly.entity_id
_entity_poly.type
_entity_poly.pdbx_seq_one_letter_code
_entity_poly.pdbx_strand_id
1 'polypeptide(L)'
;MTGLRRVLATGASGEVAAQILPRFRAQYELVLLDVRGTDRGGQPVSGVTLEDLSDPDRRRYQHHFVGVDVVVHLGYRHPGAAAWGADLPPLERFEGEMLNVRMAQNVYRCAFEAGVRRVVMASSNHAADWYEHALVHVRKREIISPTDLPLSDNFYGWAKATYELLGFLYASGGLGRRLEVVQVRIGAPRDVAGHHYEGAAGQHAGPGGSGVANFKRDLGAWISPRDLAQLFSCAVDTPDIADSHGVPWLVVYGISDNTRAFWSLESARRVLGYAPEDDSEVTYAEDIRRLLTSHDAAASGGRLGG
;
A
#
# COMPACT_ATOMS: atom_id res chain seq x y z
N MET A 1 4.20 -22.98 25.44
CA MET A 1 3.16 -22.09 24.90
C MET A 1 3.89 -21.02 24.10
N THR A 2 3.85 -21.09 22.78
CA THR A 2 4.35 -19.99 21.94
C THR A 2 3.37 -18.82 22.14
N GLY A 3 3.84 -17.73 22.75
CA GLY A 3 3.07 -16.49 22.90
C GLY A 3 2.62 -15.93 21.54
N LEU A 4 1.67 -15.01 21.56
CA LEU A 4 1.27 -14.27 20.37
C LEU A 4 2.49 -13.54 19.81
N ARG A 5 2.60 -13.45 18.46
CA ARG A 5 3.62 -12.61 17.81
C ARG A 5 3.43 -11.16 18.21
N ARG A 6 4.54 -10.48 18.47
CA ARG A 6 4.55 -9.06 18.77
C ARG A 6 4.76 -8.26 17.49
N VAL A 7 3.73 -7.51 17.10
CA VAL A 7 3.71 -6.76 15.85
C VAL A 7 3.68 -5.26 16.15
N LEU A 8 4.65 -4.53 15.59
CA LEU A 8 4.65 -3.08 15.61
C LEU A 8 3.99 -2.57 14.33
N ALA A 9 2.88 -1.84 14.46
CA ALA A 9 2.22 -1.17 13.35
C ALA A 9 2.42 0.35 13.44
N THR A 10 2.96 0.95 12.41
CA THR A 10 3.17 2.41 12.29
C THR A 10 2.15 3.00 11.32
N GLY A 11 1.79 4.27 11.48
CA GLY A 11 0.66 4.83 10.76
C GLY A 11 -0.67 4.25 11.25
N ALA A 12 -0.72 3.92 12.56
CA ALA A 12 -1.80 3.16 13.18
C ALA A 12 -3.15 3.90 13.23
N SER A 13 -3.16 5.21 13.01
CA SER A 13 -4.37 6.05 12.92
C SER A 13 -4.77 6.34 11.47
N GLY A 14 -4.12 5.68 10.49
CA GLY A 14 -4.39 5.84 9.07
C GLY A 14 -5.53 4.96 8.57
N GLU A 15 -5.95 5.20 7.33
CA GLU A 15 -7.06 4.52 6.66
C GLU A 15 -6.81 3.00 6.47
N VAL A 16 -5.61 2.63 6.04
CA VAL A 16 -5.23 1.21 5.91
C VAL A 16 -5.21 0.53 7.27
N ALA A 17 -4.69 1.21 8.30
CA ALA A 17 -4.68 0.69 9.66
C ALA A 17 -6.10 0.44 10.19
N ALA A 18 -7.04 1.36 9.95
CA ALA A 18 -8.42 1.21 10.38
C ALA A 18 -9.07 -0.08 9.86
N GLN A 19 -8.68 -0.53 8.66
CA GLN A 19 -9.22 -1.74 8.05
C GLN A 19 -8.56 -3.02 8.57
N ILE A 20 -7.27 -3.01 8.91
CA ILE A 20 -6.55 -4.22 9.34
C ILE A 20 -6.52 -4.42 10.86
N LEU A 21 -6.55 -3.33 11.65
CA LEU A 21 -6.43 -3.40 13.11
C LEU A 21 -7.49 -4.26 13.80
N PRO A 22 -8.77 -4.31 13.38
CA PRO A 22 -9.74 -5.21 14.01
C PRO A 22 -9.28 -6.67 14.02
N ARG A 23 -8.75 -7.17 12.89
CA ARG A 23 -8.20 -8.52 12.78
C ARG A 23 -6.88 -8.66 13.54
N PHE A 24 -6.00 -7.68 13.46
CA PHE A 24 -4.69 -7.71 14.11
C PHE A 24 -4.79 -7.75 15.62
N ARG A 25 -5.72 -7.00 16.22
CA ARG A 25 -5.98 -7.02 17.67
C ARG A 25 -6.41 -8.40 18.19
N ALA A 26 -7.05 -9.21 17.36
CA ALA A 26 -7.45 -10.55 17.72
C ALA A 26 -6.32 -11.60 17.56
N GLN A 27 -5.26 -11.28 16.78
CA GLN A 27 -4.24 -12.25 16.39
C GLN A 27 -2.85 -11.98 16.98
N TYR A 28 -2.54 -10.72 17.35
CA TYR A 28 -1.18 -10.30 17.71
C TYR A 28 -1.14 -9.46 18.97
N GLU A 29 0.02 -9.46 19.64
CA GLU A 29 0.37 -8.42 20.61
C GLU A 29 0.82 -7.18 19.86
N LEU A 30 0.12 -6.05 20.01
CA LEU A 30 0.35 -4.86 19.19
C LEU A 30 1.12 -3.76 19.92
N VAL A 31 2.10 -3.19 19.22
CA VAL A 31 2.68 -1.87 19.49
C VAL A 31 2.21 -0.95 18.38
N LEU A 32 1.51 0.14 18.71
CA LEU A 32 0.91 1.03 17.73
C LEU A 32 1.56 2.41 17.79
N LEU A 33 2.11 2.88 16.66
CA LEU A 33 2.75 4.18 16.56
C LEU A 33 2.09 5.04 15.47
N ASP A 34 1.84 6.30 15.78
CA ASP A 34 1.40 7.32 14.81
C ASP A 34 1.77 8.71 15.32
N VAL A 35 1.73 9.71 14.47
CA VAL A 35 1.83 11.13 14.85
C VAL A 35 0.51 11.69 15.42
N ARG A 36 -0.60 10.94 15.30
CA ARG A 36 -1.93 11.29 15.79
C ARG A 36 -2.52 10.15 16.59
N GLY A 37 -3.24 10.49 17.66
CA GLY A 37 -3.99 9.52 18.48
C GLY A 37 -5.42 9.26 17.98
N THR A 38 -5.85 9.92 16.88
CA THR A 38 -7.20 9.82 16.33
C THR A 38 -7.17 9.43 14.85
N ASP A 39 -8.17 8.71 14.41
CA ASP A 39 -8.39 8.37 13.01
C ASP A 39 -8.79 9.61 12.16
N ARG A 40 -9.07 9.42 10.87
CA ARG A 40 -9.52 10.51 9.99
C ARG A 40 -10.90 11.07 10.36
N GLY A 41 -11.74 10.28 11.03
CA GLY A 41 -13.05 10.70 11.54
C GLY A 41 -12.98 11.40 12.90
N GLY A 42 -11.77 11.59 13.46
CA GLY A 42 -11.56 12.21 14.77
C GLY A 42 -11.80 11.28 15.96
N GLN A 43 -12.03 9.98 15.73
CA GLN A 43 -12.24 9.01 16.81
C GLN A 43 -10.90 8.53 17.38
N PRO A 44 -10.77 8.43 18.72
CA PRO A 44 -9.55 7.93 19.34
C PRO A 44 -9.21 6.49 18.91
N VAL A 45 -7.94 6.26 18.54
CA VAL A 45 -7.43 4.92 18.27
C VAL A 45 -6.73 4.40 19.51
N SER A 46 -7.34 3.42 20.16
CA SER A 46 -6.85 2.88 21.43
C SER A 46 -5.47 2.27 21.32
N GLY A 47 -4.59 2.59 22.28
CA GLY A 47 -3.25 2.01 22.40
C GLY A 47 -2.20 2.63 21.48
N VAL A 48 -2.49 3.73 20.78
CA VAL A 48 -1.49 4.43 19.96
C VAL A 48 -0.56 5.26 20.84
N THR A 49 0.75 5.06 20.65
CA THR A 49 1.81 5.94 21.14
C THR A 49 2.16 6.97 20.09
N LEU A 50 2.28 8.24 20.49
CA LEU A 50 2.56 9.33 19.57
C LEU A 50 4.06 9.42 19.29
N GLU A 51 4.46 9.12 18.06
CA GLU A 51 5.84 9.18 17.58
C GLU A 51 5.91 9.63 16.13
N ASP A 52 6.90 10.47 15.81
CA ASP A 52 7.20 10.88 14.43
C ASP A 52 8.43 10.13 13.90
N LEU A 53 8.19 9.10 13.10
CA LEU A 53 9.26 8.29 12.51
C LEU A 53 10.02 9.00 11.37
N SER A 54 9.60 10.19 10.98
CA SER A 54 10.35 11.05 10.07
C SER A 54 11.44 11.88 10.78
N ASP A 55 11.41 11.96 12.13
CA ASP A 55 12.44 12.62 12.92
C ASP A 55 13.80 11.93 12.68
N PRO A 56 14.87 12.67 12.35
CA PRO A 56 16.19 12.10 12.16
C PRO A 56 16.81 11.52 13.44
N ASP A 57 16.38 11.98 14.62
CA ASP A 57 16.83 11.45 15.92
C ASP A 57 16.08 10.16 16.31
N ARG A 58 16.54 9.02 15.80
CA ARG A 58 15.92 7.73 16.06
C ARG A 58 15.91 7.29 17.52
N ARG A 59 16.74 7.88 18.39
CA ARG A 59 16.76 7.58 19.84
C ARG A 59 15.40 7.81 20.49
N ARG A 60 14.56 8.67 19.91
CA ARG A 60 13.22 8.98 20.40
C ARG A 60 12.29 7.76 20.33
N TYR A 61 12.35 6.97 19.24
CA TYR A 61 11.37 5.92 18.97
C TYR A 61 11.96 4.51 18.73
N GLN A 62 13.29 4.37 18.59
CA GLN A 62 13.92 3.06 18.32
C GLN A 62 13.64 2.02 19.40
N HIS A 63 13.39 2.42 20.65
CA HIS A 63 13.10 1.52 21.76
C HIS A 63 11.80 0.74 21.56
N HIS A 64 10.84 1.24 20.79
CA HIS A 64 9.59 0.53 20.46
C HIS A 64 9.82 -0.70 19.57
N PHE A 65 10.94 -0.80 18.89
CA PHE A 65 11.28 -1.93 18.03
C PHE A 65 11.89 -3.11 18.79
N VAL A 66 12.28 -2.91 20.05
CA VAL A 66 12.90 -3.97 20.87
C VAL A 66 11.89 -5.05 21.22
N GLY A 67 12.25 -6.31 20.95
CA GLY A 67 11.40 -7.48 21.21
C GLY A 67 10.19 -7.59 20.26
N VAL A 68 10.19 -6.87 19.15
CA VAL A 68 9.18 -6.97 18.08
C VAL A 68 9.59 -8.07 17.10
N ASP A 69 8.64 -8.93 16.73
CA ASP A 69 8.87 -9.99 15.72
C ASP A 69 8.73 -9.43 14.30
N VAL A 70 7.70 -8.61 14.05
CA VAL A 70 7.37 -8.06 12.73
C VAL A 70 6.97 -6.61 12.84
N VAL A 71 7.48 -5.78 11.93
CA VAL A 71 7.04 -4.40 11.74
C VAL A 71 6.10 -4.32 10.53
N VAL A 72 4.94 -3.69 10.68
CA VAL A 72 4.02 -3.34 9.59
C VAL A 72 4.02 -1.83 9.44
N HIS A 73 4.67 -1.32 8.39
CA HIS A 73 4.81 0.12 8.16
C HIS A 73 3.73 0.62 7.19
N LEU A 74 2.76 1.37 7.73
CA LEU A 74 1.64 1.97 6.99
C LEU A 74 1.76 3.50 6.92
N GLY A 75 2.76 4.07 7.60
CA GLY A 75 2.94 5.52 7.70
C GLY A 75 3.22 6.16 6.33
N TYR A 76 2.49 7.23 6.05
CA TYR A 76 2.72 8.11 4.90
C TYR A 76 2.32 9.53 5.27
N ARG A 77 3.16 10.50 4.91
CA ARG A 77 2.92 11.93 5.12
C ARG A 77 2.69 12.59 3.78
N HIS A 78 1.52 13.17 3.60
CA HIS A 78 1.22 13.92 2.38
C HIS A 78 2.16 15.12 2.24
N PRO A 79 2.76 15.35 1.05
CA PRO A 79 3.72 16.45 0.83
C PRO A 79 3.11 17.84 0.97
N GLY A 80 1.84 18.00 0.65
CA GLY A 80 1.11 19.28 0.71
C GLY A 80 -0.01 19.28 1.73
N ALA A 81 -0.76 20.39 1.81
CA ALA A 81 -1.93 20.53 2.65
C ALA A 81 -3.11 19.69 2.14
N ALA A 82 -3.29 19.61 0.81
CA ALA A 82 -4.27 18.74 0.18
C ALA A 82 -3.78 17.29 0.13
N ALA A 83 -4.73 16.34 0.13
CA ALA A 83 -4.42 14.93 -0.08
C ALA A 83 -3.62 14.74 -1.37
N TRP A 84 -2.59 13.88 -1.31
CA TRP A 84 -1.68 13.60 -2.43
C TRP A 84 -0.83 14.79 -2.90
N GLY A 85 -0.76 15.88 -2.12
CA GLY A 85 -0.01 17.08 -2.49
C GLY A 85 -0.54 17.75 -3.76
N ALA A 86 -1.85 17.64 -4.03
CA ALA A 86 -2.49 18.20 -5.23
C ALA A 86 -2.39 19.72 -5.33
N ASP A 87 -2.11 20.38 -4.21
CA ASP A 87 -1.88 21.83 -4.09
C ASP A 87 -0.45 22.25 -4.42
N LEU A 88 0.48 21.28 -4.59
CA LEU A 88 1.88 21.57 -4.91
C LEU A 88 2.16 21.39 -6.41
N PRO A 89 2.98 22.27 -7.01
CA PRO A 89 3.55 22.00 -8.32
C PRO A 89 4.28 20.64 -8.33
N PRO A 90 4.23 19.89 -9.45
CA PRO A 90 4.79 18.54 -9.50
C PRO A 90 6.24 18.42 -9.00
N LEU A 91 7.10 19.38 -9.35
CA LEU A 91 8.52 19.35 -8.94
C LEU A 91 8.73 19.63 -7.45
N GLU A 92 7.84 20.38 -6.81
CA GLU A 92 7.92 20.70 -5.38
C GLU A 92 7.51 19.53 -4.48
N ARG A 93 6.85 18.51 -5.03
CA ARG A 93 6.49 17.28 -4.30
C ARG A 93 7.71 16.46 -3.89
N PHE A 94 8.83 16.62 -4.59
CA PHE A 94 10.05 15.85 -4.35
C PHE A 94 10.50 15.90 -2.87
N GLU A 95 10.57 17.09 -2.28
CA GLU A 95 11.04 17.24 -0.88
C GLU A 95 10.10 16.56 0.12
N GLY A 96 8.79 16.64 -0.10
CA GLY A 96 7.80 15.95 0.72
C GLY A 96 7.91 14.42 0.60
N GLU A 97 8.15 13.91 -0.60
CA GLU A 97 8.34 12.47 -0.81
C GLU A 97 9.69 11.99 -0.28
N MET A 98 10.74 12.81 -0.32
CA MET A 98 12.01 12.51 0.34
C MET A 98 11.85 12.34 1.87
N LEU A 99 10.90 13.05 2.50
CA LEU A 99 10.57 12.84 3.90
C LEU A 99 10.02 11.43 4.14
N ASN A 100 9.15 10.95 3.24
CA ASN A 100 8.61 9.58 3.29
C ASN A 100 9.70 8.52 3.05
N VAL A 101 10.62 8.77 2.11
CA VAL A 101 11.80 7.91 1.90
C VAL A 101 12.66 7.84 3.16
N ARG A 102 12.91 8.97 3.82
CA ARG A 102 13.64 9.01 5.08
C ARG A 102 12.93 8.25 6.19
N MET A 103 11.61 8.40 6.31
CA MET A 103 10.80 7.66 7.29
C MET A 103 10.91 6.14 7.05
N ALA A 104 10.79 5.67 5.81
CA ALA A 104 10.98 4.28 5.46
C ALA A 104 12.39 3.78 5.83
N GLN A 105 13.43 4.56 5.54
CA GLN A 105 14.81 4.26 5.95
C GLN A 105 14.94 4.13 7.46
N ASN A 106 14.33 5.04 8.22
CA ASN A 106 14.37 4.99 9.68
C ASN A 106 13.72 3.70 10.21
N VAL A 107 12.57 3.30 9.64
CA VAL A 107 11.87 2.06 10.00
C VAL A 107 12.73 0.83 9.69
N TYR A 108 13.29 0.71 8.48
CA TYR A 108 14.17 -0.38 8.13
C TYR A 108 15.38 -0.46 9.06
N ARG A 109 15.99 0.67 9.35
CA ARG A 109 17.17 0.73 10.20
C ARG A 109 16.85 0.36 11.64
N CYS A 110 15.80 0.89 12.24
CA CYS A 110 15.38 0.52 13.59
C CYS A 110 15.03 -0.97 13.68
N ALA A 111 14.28 -1.50 12.71
CA ALA A 111 13.97 -2.93 12.65
C ALA A 111 15.23 -3.79 12.52
N PHE A 112 16.17 -3.37 11.68
CA PHE A 112 17.43 -4.07 11.48
C PHE A 112 18.27 -4.07 12.77
N GLU A 113 18.50 -2.91 13.39
CA GLU A 113 19.30 -2.75 14.60
C GLU A 113 18.67 -3.47 15.81
N ALA A 114 17.35 -3.53 15.91
CA ALA A 114 16.62 -4.23 16.97
C ALA A 114 16.50 -5.76 16.79
N GLY A 115 16.99 -6.31 15.69
CA GLY A 115 16.89 -7.74 15.43
C GLY A 115 15.50 -8.23 14.98
N VAL A 116 14.61 -7.33 14.57
CA VAL A 116 13.30 -7.69 14.01
C VAL A 116 13.47 -8.67 12.87
N ARG A 117 12.62 -9.70 12.81
CA ARG A 117 12.65 -10.71 11.75
C ARG A 117 12.21 -10.17 10.41
N ARG A 118 11.07 -9.46 10.38
CA ARG A 118 10.41 -9.03 9.12
C ARG A 118 9.89 -7.61 9.18
N VAL A 119 9.97 -6.91 8.04
CA VAL A 119 9.24 -5.68 7.77
C VAL A 119 8.24 -5.93 6.65
N VAL A 120 6.96 -5.63 6.89
CA VAL A 120 5.90 -5.55 5.88
C VAL A 120 5.66 -4.08 5.59
N MET A 121 5.98 -3.65 4.39
CA MET A 121 5.94 -2.25 3.96
C MET A 121 4.71 -1.99 3.08
N ALA A 122 3.91 -0.99 3.43
CA ALA A 122 2.85 -0.49 2.57
C ALA A 122 3.46 0.29 1.39
N SER A 123 3.73 -0.42 0.31
CA SER A 123 4.00 0.16 -1.00
C SER A 123 2.67 0.53 -1.68
N SER A 124 2.69 0.78 -2.98
CA SER A 124 1.51 1.15 -3.76
C SER A 124 1.62 0.57 -5.17
N ASN A 125 0.48 0.29 -5.82
CA ASN A 125 0.45 -0.02 -7.25
C ASN A 125 1.08 1.10 -8.09
N HIS A 126 1.07 2.35 -7.57
CA HIS A 126 1.76 3.50 -8.18
C HIS A 126 3.30 3.36 -8.26
N ALA A 127 3.92 2.44 -7.54
CA ALA A 127 5.34 2.15 -7.71
C ALA A 127 5.69 1.65 -9.13
N ALA A 128 4.70 1.15 -9.88
CA ALA A 128 4.85 0.62 -11.22
C ALA A 128 3.74 1.11 -12.18
N ASP A 129 3.21 2.31 -11.98
CA ASP A 129 2.07 2.84 -12.72
C ASP A 129 2.40 3.30 -14.14
N TRP A 130 3.67 3.52 -14.47
CA TRP A 130 4.06 3.76 -15.86
C TRP A 130 3.59 2.64 -16.80
N TYR A 131 3.63 1.38 -16.36
CA TYR A 131 3.13 0.25 -17.17
C TYR A 131 1.62 0.33 -17.38
N GLU A 132 0.88 0.74 -16.36
CA GLU A 132 -0.56 0.96 -16.44
C GLU A 132 -0.84 2.04 -17.50
N HIS A 133 -0.23 3.21 -17.35
CA HIS A 133 -0.49 4.39 -18.17
C HIS A 133 -0.01 4.24 -19.62
N ALA A 134 1.19 3.69 -19.83
CA ALA A 134 1.81 3.63 -21.12
C ALA A 134 1.48 2.37 -21.92
N LEU A 135 1.10 1.26 -21.26
CA LEU A 135 0.96 -0.03 -21.92
C LEU A 135 -0.42 -0.68 -21.75
N VAL A 136 -0.97 -0.72 -20.52
CA VAL A 136 -2.22 -1.45 -20.26
C VAL A 136 -3.41 -0.74 -20.90
N HIS A 137 -3.58 0.54 -20.65
CA HIS A 137 -4.72 1.30 -21.15
C HIS A 137 -4.72 1.47 -22.69
N VAL A 138 -3.58 1.31 -23.33
CA VAL A 138 -3.45 1.30 -24.80
C VAL A 138 -3.40 -0.12 -25.38
N ARG A 139 -3.68 -1.15 -24.55
CA ARG A 139 -3.76 -2.57 -24.91
C ARG A 139 -2.46 -3.13 -25.52
N LYS A 140 -1.30 -2.61 -25.11
CA LYS A 140 0.01 -3.16 -25.44
C LYS A 140 0.50 -4.19 -24.43
N ARG A 141 -0.17 -4.26 -23.28
CA ARG A 141 0.10 -5.19 -22.21
C ARG A 141 -1.19 -5.52 -21.46
N GLU A 142 -1.35 -6.76 -21.02
CA GLU A 142 -2.56 -7.20 -20.29
C GLU A 142 -2.35 -7.20 -18.79
N ILE A 143 -1.20 -7.69 -18.30
CA ILE A 143 -0.93 -7.91 -16.88
C ILE A 143 0.39 -7.25 -16.47
N ILE A 144 0.38 -6.58 -15.32
CA ILE A 144 1.57 -6.05 -14.64
C ILE A 144 1.99 -7.06 -13.57
N SER A 145 3.25 -7.51 -13.64
CA SER A 145 3.82 -8.46 -12.67
C SER A 145 4.46 -7.72 -11.49
N PRO A 146 4.43 -8.27 -10.26
CA PRO A 146 5.24 -7.76 -9.15
C PRO A 146 6.75 -7.84 -9.40
N THR A 147 7.19 -8.65 -10.36
CA THR A 147 8.60 -8.76 -10.78
C THR A 147 9.01 -7.72 -11.83
N ASP A 148 8.07 -6.93 -12.35
CA ASP A 148 8.41 -5.80 -13.20
C ASP A 148 9.18 -4.75 -12.41
N LEU A 149 10.13 -4.09 -13.07
CA LEU A 149 10.84 -2.96 -12.47
C LEU A 149 9.85 -1.93 -11.93
N PRO A 150 10.08 -1.37 -10.75
CA PRO A 150 9.19 -0.34 -10.20
C PRO A 150 9.39 0.98 -10.92
N LEU A 151 8.74 1.14 -12.08
CA LEU A 151 8.77 2.35 -12.90
C LEU A 151 7.49 3.15 -12.64
N SER A 152 7.66 4.33 -12.07
CA SER A 152 6.59 5.30 -11.86
C SER A 152 6.83 6.57 -12.64
N ASP A 153 5.76 7.23 -13.06
CA ASP A 153 5.79 8.51 -13.77
C ASP A 153 5.40 9.70 -12.88
N ASN A 154 5.36 9.49 -11.55
CA ASN A 154 5.10 10.53 -10.56
C ASN A 154 5.93 10.35 -9.28
N PHE A 155 6.11 11.42 -8.50
CA PHE A 155 6.97 11.40 -7.32
C PHE A 155 6.45 10.50 -6.19
N TYR A 156 5.13 10.36 -6.03
CA TYR A 156 4.56 9.44 -5.03
C TYR A 156 4.95 7.99 -5.32
N GLY A 157 4.70 7.53 -6.55
CA GLY A 157 5.07 6.19 -6.95
C GLY A 157 6.58 5.98 -7.00
N TRP A 158 7.35 7.02 -7.38
CA TRP A 158 8.82 7.00 -7.29
C TRP A 158 9.29 6.78 -5.85
N ALA A 159 8.70 7.47 -4.87
CA ALA A 159 9.04 7.26 -3.46
C ALA A 159 8.73 5.83 -3.01
N LYS A 160 7.57 5.28 -3.42
CA LYS A 160 7.21 3.88 -3.13
C LYS A 160 8.18 2.90 -3.79
N ALA A 161 8.56 3.10 -5.05
CA ALA A 161 9.60 2.33 -5.74
C ALA A 161 10.95 2.38 -4.98
N THR A 162 11.30 3.55 -4.46
CA THR A 162 12.51 3.73 -3.64
C THR A 162 12.45 2.91 -2.35
N TYR A 163 11.27 2.80 -1.69
CA TYR A 163 11.12 1.93 -0.51
C TYR A 163 11.38 0.46 -0.84
N GLU A 164 10.92 0.00 -2.01
CA GLU A 164 11.10 -1.37 -2.45
C GLU A 164 12.58 -1.70 -2.65
N LEU A 165 13.30 -0.86 -3.38
CA LEU A 165 14.73 -1.03 -3.64
C LEU A 165 15.56 -0.91 -2.35
N LEU A 166 15.19 0.02 -1.47
CA LEU A 166 15.81 0.15 -0.16
C LEU A 166 15.60 -1.12 0.68
N GLY A 167 14.40 -1.70 0.65
CA GLY A 167 14.09 -2.97 1.32
C GLY A 167 14.95 -4.13 0.82
N PHE A 168 15.23 -4.19 -0.49
CA PHE A 168 16.14 -5.17 -1.07
C PHE A 168 17.56 -5.08 -0.47
N LEU A 169 18.08 -3.87 -0.27
CA LEU A 169 19.39 -3.67 0.35
C LEU A 169 19.47 -4.33 1.74
N TYR A 170 18.42 -4.16 2.57
CA TYR A 170 18.36 -4.80 3.89
C TYR A 170 18.15 -6.31 3.83
N ALA A 171 17.47 -6.81 2.81
CA ALA A 171 17.22 -8.24 2.62
C ALA A 171 18.42 -9.00 2.03
N SER A 172 19.28 -8.35 1.26
CA SER A 172 20.40 -8.97 0.53
C SER A 172 21.46 -9.60 1.43
N GLY A 173 21.58 -9.12 2.68
CA GLY A 173 22.60 -9.59 3.63
C GLY A 173 23.91 -8.79 3.61
N GLY A 174 24.08 -7.88 2.67
CA GLY A 174 25.28 -7.04 2.57
C GLY A 174 25.56 -6.14 3.78
N LEU A 175 24.56 -5.94 4.64
CA LEU A 175 24.68 -5.16 5.89
C LEU A 175 25.02 -6.01 7.13
N GLY A 176 25.38 -7.30 6.96
CA GLY A 176 25.81 -8.21 8.04
C GLY A 176 24.76 -9.22 8.48
N ARG A 177 23.47 -8.95 8.26
CA ARG A 177 22.39 -9.94 8.39
C ARG A 177 21.33 -9.70 7.31
N ARG A 178 20.42 -10.65 7.14
CA ARG A 178 19.24 -10.49 6.30
C ARG A 178 18.06 -10.02 7.15
N LEU A 179 17.30 -9.04 6.65
CA LEU A 179 16.00 -8.65 7.15
C LEU A 179 14.96 -9.13 6.13
N GLU A 180 13.98 -9.90 6.56
CA GLU A 180 12.91 -10.28 5.65
C GLU A 180 12.03 -9.05 5.32
N VAL A 181 11.72 -8.86 4.05
CA VAL A 181 10.95 -7.69 3.59
C VAL A 181 9.83 -8.12 2.63
N VAL A 182 8.59 -7.77 2.98
CA VAL A 182 7.44 -7.89 2.09
C VAL A 182 6.97 -6.50 1.70
N GLN A 183 6.94 -6.21 0.40
CA GLN A 183 6.42 -4.98 -0.17
C GLN A 183 4.99 -5.23 -0.68
N VAL A 184 4.00 -4.57 -0.08
CA VAL A 184 2.60 -4.70 -0.51
C VAL A 184 2.24 -3.50 -1.36
N ARG A 185 2.19 -3.67 -2.68
CA ARG A 185 1.69 -2.67 -3.64
C ARG A 185 0.16 -2.60 -3.52
N ILE A 186 -0.32 -1.83 -2.56
CA ILE A 186 -1.75 -1.68 -2.29
C ILE A 186 -2.41 -0.97 -3.47
N GLY A 187 -3.56 -1.48 -3.91
CA GLY A 187 -4.41 -0.85 -4.93
C GLY A 187 -5.28 0.27 -4.35
N ALA A 188 -6.60 0.12 -4.44
CA ALA A 188 -7.58 1.09 -3.94
C ALA A 188 -8.28 0.56 -2.67
N PRO A 189 -7.74 0.82 -1.46
CA PRO A 189 -8.32 0.37 -0.20
C PRO A 189 -9.41 1.35 0.29
N ARG A 190 -10.37 1.67 -0.59
CA ARG A 190 -11.44 2.65 -0.35
C ARG A 190 -12.74 2.20 -0.98
N ASP A 191 -13.83 2.84 -0.60
CA ASP A 191 -15.10 2.68 -1.32
C ASP A 191 -14.97 3.23 -2.75
N VAL A 192 -15.33 2.39 -3.73
CA VAL A 192 -15.33 2.73 -5.16
C VAL A 192 -16.76 2.77 -5.72
N ALA A 193 -17.75 3.09 -4.88
CA ALA A 193 -19.13 3.27 -5.33
C ALA A 193 -19.25 4.38 -6.39
N GLY A 194 -20.13 4.17 -7.35
CA GLY A 194 -20.25 5.00 -8.54
C GLY A 194 -20.47 6.49 -8.28
N HIS A 195 -21.15 6.86 -7.18
CA HIS A 195 -21.42 8.26 -6.84
C HIS A 195 -20.13 9.08 -6.57
N HIS A 196 -19.00 8.43 -6.25
CA HIS A 196 -17.71 9.10 -6.08
C HIS A 196 -17.10 9.56 -7.42
N TYR A 197 -17.62 9.09 -8.54
CA TYR A 197 -17.08 9.31 -9.88
C TYR A 197 -18.03 10.11 -10.78
N GLU A 198 -19.22 10.47 -10.29
CA GLU A 198 -20.24 11.20 -11.05
C GLU A 198 -20.08 12.72 -10.95
N GLY A 199 -20.24 13.40 -12.08
CA GLY A 199 -20.26 14.86 -12.17
C GLY A 199 -18.89 15.53 -12.03
N ALA A 200 -18.87 16.86 -12.22
CA ALA A 200 -17.66 17.68 -12.09
C ALA A 200 -17.12 17.78 -10.64
N ALA A 201 -17.89 17.30 -9.66
CA ALA A 201 -17.54 17.28 -8.23
C ALA A 201 -17.19 15.89 -7.70
N GLY A 202 -17.09 14.88 -8.57
CA GLY A 202 -16.67 13.54 -8.15
C GLY A 202 -15.28 13.60 -7.50
N GLN A 203 -15.16 13.11 -6.26
CA GLN A 203 -13.91 13.15 -5.48
C GLN A 203 -12.73 12.48 -6.20
N HIS A 204 -12.99 11.66 -7.20
CA HIS A 204 -12.01 10.88 -7.96
C HIS A 204 -11.99 11.23 -9.46
N ALA A 205 -12.60 12.35 -9.86
CA ALA A 205 -12.34 12.93 -11.18
C ALA A 205 -10.95 13.59 -11.14
N GLY A 206 -9.91 12.81 -11.40
CA GLY A 206 -8.54 13.34 -11.48
C GLY A 206 -8.40 14.35 -12.63
N PRO A 207 -7.35 15.19 -12.62
CA PRO A 207 -7.12 16.18 -13.66
C PRO A 207 -7.00 15.50 -15.03
N GLY A 208 -7.96 15.74 -15.92
CA GLY A 208 -7.97 15.25 -17.31
C GLY A 208 -8.58 13.87 -17.56
N GLY A 209 -9.08 13.17 -16.53
CA GLY A 209 -9.80 11.90 -16.67
C GLY A 209 -11.32 12.08 -16.59
N SER A 210 -12.11 11.29 -17.35
CA SER A 210 -13.53 11.19 -17.07
C SER A 210 -13.71 10.37 -15.77
N GLY A 211 -14.67 10.76 -14.91
CA GLY A 211 -14.98 9.99 -13.71
C GLY A 211 -15.21 8.50 -14.01
N VAL A 212 -15.83 8.19 -15.14
CA VAL A 212 -16.08 6.81 -15.63
C VAL A 212 -14.78 6.05 -15.92
N ALA A 213 -13.75 6.71 -16.47
CA ALA A 213 -12.47 6.06 -16.74
C ALA A 213 -11.78 5.69 -15.43
N ASN A 214 -11.76 6.61 -14.46
CA ASN A 214 -11.22 6.34 -13.12
C ASN A 214 -12.03 5.26 -12.40
N PHE A 215 -13.36 5.24 -12.54
CA PHE A 215 -14.20 4.18 -12.00
C PHE A 215 -13.79 2.80 -12.55
N LYS A 216 -13.64 2.66 -13.87
CA LYS A 216 -13.18 1.41 -14.51
C LYS A 216 -11.83 0.94 -13.95
N ARG A 217 -10.90 1.86 -13.82
CA ARG A 217 -9.56 1.60 -13.28
C ARG A 217 -9.63 1.14 -11.83
N ASP A 218 -10.39 1.86 -11.00
CA ASP A 218 -10.47 1.60 -9.57
C ASP A 218 -11.22 0.31 -9.24
N LEU A 219 -12.17 -0.12 -10.08
CA LEU A 219 -12.74 -1.47 -9.98
C LEU A 219 -11.66 -2.56 -10.10
N GLY A 220 -10.68 -2.40 -10.99
CA GLY A 220 -9.56 -3.34 -11.11
C GLY A 220 -8.57 -3.25 -9.94
N ALA A 221 -8.41 -2.07 -9.35
CA ALA A 221 -7.48 -1.82 -8.25
C ALA A 221 -8.05 -2.08 -6.86
N TRP A 222 -9.37 -2.24 -6.73
CA TRP A 222 -10.03 -2.32 -5.44
C TRP A 222 -9.52 -3.48 -4.57
N ILE A 223 -9.44 -3.21 -3.27
CA ILE A 223 -9.25 -4.23 -2.25
C ILE A 223 -10.23 -3.99 -1.13
N SER A 224 -10.99 -5.04 -0.77
CA SER A 224 -11.93 -4.98 0.35
C SER A 224 -11.18 -4.92 1.69
N PRO A 225 -11.79 -4.41 2.76
CA PRO A 225 -11.21 -4.45 4.11
C PRO A 225 -10.88 -5.87 4.56
N ARG A 226 -11.72 -6.86 4.20
CA ARG A 226 -11.51 -8.28 4.52
C ARG A 226 -10.25 -8.82 3.88
N ASP A 227 -10.12 -8.63 2.57
CA ASP A 227 -9.00 -9.14 1.79
C ASP A 227 -7.70 -8.39 2.15
N LEU A 228 -7.79 -7.08 2.42
CA LEU A 228 -6.65 -6.29 2.87
C LEU A 228 -6.11 -6.82 4.22
N ALA A 229 -7.00 -7.06 5.19
CA ALA A 229 -6.60 -7.61 6.47
C ALA A 229 -6.05 -9.04 6.35
N GLN A 230 -6.60 -9.87 5.46
CA GLN A 230 -6.08 -11.20 5.16
C GLN A 230 -4.65 -11.09 4.59
N LEU A 231 -4.44 -10.26 3.56
CA LEU A 231 -3.14 -10.12 2.90
C LEU A 231 -2.05 -9.71 3.89
N PHE A 232 -2.32 -8.70 4.73
CA PHE A 232 -1.35 -8.26 5.74
C PHE A 232 -1.11 -9.34 6.80
N SER A 233 -2.12 -10.11 7.22
CA SER A 233 -1.92 -11.26 8.12
C SER A 233 -1.05 -12.32 7.44
N CYS A 234 -1.32 -12.68 6.18
CA CYS A 234 -0.48 -13.61 5.42
C CYS A 234 0.98 -13.11 5.33
N ALA A 235 1.18 -11.82 5.08
CA ALA A 235 2.52 -11.22 5.03
C ALA A 235 3.26 -11.28 6.38
N VAL A 236 2.55 -11.15 7.51
CA VAL A 236 3.10 -11.30 8.86
C VAL A 236 3.44 -12.76 9.16
N ASP A 237 2.56 -13.71 8.80
CA ASP A 237 2.57 -15.08 9.31
C ASP A 237 3.34 -16.08 8.45
N THR A 238 3.47 -15.85 7.15
CA THR A 238 4.19 -16.73 6.24
C THR A 238 5.59 -17.08 6.80
N PRO A 239 5.93 -18.36 6.92
CA PRO A 239 7.19 -18.76 7.57
C PRO A 239 8.42 -18.39 6.76
N ASP A 240 8.38 -18.51 5.44
CA ASP A 240 9.48 -18.26 4.52
C ASP A 240 9.02 -17.49 3.28
N ILE A 241 9.78 -16.45 2.93
CA ILE A 241 9.55 -15.60 1.74
C ILE A 241 10.79 -15.51 0.85
N ALA A 242 11.82 -16.33 1.12
CA ALA A 242 13.04 -16.29 0.34
C ALA A 242 12.82 -16.74 -1.11
N ASP A 243 13.52 -16.08 -2.03
CA ASP A 243 13.56 -16.48 -3.42
C ASP A 243 14.51 -17.66 -3.65
N SER A 244 14.69 -18.08 -4.91
CA SER A 244 15.59 -19.17 -5.29
C SER A 244 17.08 -18.92 -4.98
N HIS A 245 17.45 -17.66 -4.69
CA HIS A 245 18.80 -17.28 -4.27
C HIS A 245 18.90 -17.10 -2.75
N GLY A 246 17.84 -17.41 -2.02
CA GLY A 246 17.75 -17.28 -0.57
C GLY A 246 17.65 -15.81 -0.10
N VAL A 247 17.25 -14.88 -0.96
CA VAL A 247 17.02 -13.49 -0.58
C VAL A 247 15.56 -13.33 -0.11
N PRO A 248 15.31 -12.96 1.16
CA PRO A 248 13.95 -12.84 1.69
C PRO A 248 13.36 -11.47 1.38
N TRP A 249 13.17 -11.16 0.10
CA TRP A 249 12.56 -9.95 -0.41
C TRP A 249 11.45 -10.30 -1.38
N LEU A 250 10.22 -9.88 -1.06
CA LEU A 250 9.03 -10.23 -1.81
C LEU A 250 8.21 -8.98 -2.12
N VAL A 251 7.80 -8.83 -3.37
CA VAL A 251 6.83 -7.83 -3.81
C VAL A 251 5.53 -8.52 -4.19
N VAL A 252 4.40 -8.00 -3.71
CA VAL A 252 3.06 -8.50 -4.02
C VAL A 252 2.12 -7.36 -4.33
N TYR A 253 1.11 -7.58 -5.19
CA TYR A 253 -0.01 -6.66 -5.32
C TYR A 253 -1.08 -6.95 -4.29
N GLY A 254 -1.63 -5.88 -3.70
CA GLY A 254 -2.71 -5.89 -2.72
C GLY A 254 -4.00 -5.40 -3.36
N ILE A 255 -4.71 -6.30 -4.02
CA ILE A 255 -6.04 -6.12 -4.59
C ILE A 255 -6.91 -7.33 -4.24
N SER A 256 -8.24 -7.20 -4.30
CA SER A 256 -9.18 -8.32 -4.27
C SER A 256 -9.12 -9.13 -5.57
N ASP A 257 -9.85 -10.23 -5.67
CA ASP A 257 -9.89 -11.08 -6.88
C ASP A 257 -10.78 -10.47 -7.98
N ASN A 258 -10.45 -9.22 -8.33
CA ASN A 258 -11.29 -8.42 -9.21
C ASN A 258 -11.27 -8.95 -10.65
N THR A 259 -12.44 -9.18 -11.23
CA THR A 259 -12.62 -9.55 -12.65
C THR A 259 -11.92 -8.56 -13.61
N ARG A 260 -11.82 -7.27 -13.22
CA ARG A 260 -11.20 -6.22 -14.05
C ARG A 260 -9.73 -5.95 -13.72
N ALA A 261 -9.11 -6.77 -12.86
CA ALA A 261 -7.72 -6.56 -12.47
C ALA A 261 -6.74 -6.78 -13.64
N PHE A 262 -5.71 -5.97 -13.66
CA PHE A 262 -4.56 -6.13 -14.55
C PHE A 262 -3.23 -6.17 -13.76
N TRP A 263 -3.29 -6.35 -12.45
CA TRP A 263 -2.15 -6.65 -11.59
C TRP A 263 -2.17 -8.11 -11.17
N SER A 264 -1.02 -8.79 -11.30
CA SER A 264 -0.93 -10.21 -10.99
C SER A 264 -0.93 -10.48 -9.49
N LEU A 265 -1.80 -11.38 -9.04
CA LEU A 265 -1.84 -11.90 -7.68
C LEU A 265 -0.96 -13.15 -7.49
N GLU A 266 -0.26 -13.60 -8.53
CA GLU A 266 0.46 -14.89 -8.51
C GLU A 266 1.45 -15.00 -7.35
N SER A 267 2.31 -13.98 -7.11
CA SER A 267 3.28 -14.05 -6.03
C SER A 267 2.64 -14.00 -4.64
N ALA A 268 1.55 -13.23 -4.48
CA ALA A 268 0.80 -13.19 -3.22
C ALA A 268 0.16 -14.55 -2.92
N ARG A 269 -0.46 -15.16 -3.91
CA ARG A 269 -1.09 -16.49 -3.78
C ARG A 269 -0.05 -17.58 -3.51
N ARG A 270 0.99 -17.65 -4.32
CA ARG A 270 2.00 -18.71 -4.25
C ARG A 270 2.87 -18.65 -3.01
N VAL A 271 3.34 -17.45 -2.63
CA VAL A 271 4.32 -17.32 -1.52
C VAL A 271 3.64 -17.05 -0.20
N LEU A 272 2.64 -16.16 -0.16
CA LEU A 272 1.98 -15.79 1.09
C LEU A 272 0.75 -16.66 1.40
N GLY A 273 0.22 -17.42 0.43
CA GLY A 273 -1.05 -18.12 0.59
C GLY A 273 -2.26 -17.18 0.61
N TYR A 274 -2.13 -15.99 0.01
CA TYR A 274 -3.22 -15.03 -0.08
C TYR A 274 -4.36 -15.60 -0.92
N ALA A 275 -5.57 -15.61 -0.38
CA ALA A 275 -6.78 -16.14 -1.02
C ALA A 275 -7.90 -15.11 -0.91
N PRO A 276 -7.87 -14.05 -1.73
CA PRO A 276 -8.92 -13.02 -1.71
C PRO A 276 -10.27 -13.64 -2.08
N GLU A 277 -11.34 -13.13 -1.46
CA GLU A 277 -12.69 -13.66 -1.61
C GLU A 277 -13.66 -12.65 -2.25
N ASP A 278 -13.27 -11.37 -2.32
CA ASP A 278 -14.13 -10.31 -2.84
C ASP A 278 -13.78 -9.95 -4.28
N ASP A 279 -14.80 -9.53 -5.03
CA ASP A 279 -14.70 -9.01 -6.40
C ASP A 279 -15.51 -7.70 -6.50
N SER A 280 -14.89 -6.66 -6.99
CA SER A 280 -15.54 -5.37 -7.27
C SER A 280 -16.70 -5.50 -8.28
N GLU A 281 -16.61 -6.43 -9.23
CA GLU A 281 -17.70 -6.70 -10.21
C GLU A 281 -18.99 -7.16 -9.50
N VAL A 282 -18.87 -7.90 -8.42
CA VAL A 282 -19.99 -8.35 -7.59
C VAL A 282 -20.44 -7.25 -6.64
N THR A 283 -19.50 -6.63 -5.94
CA THR A 283 -19.78 -5.64 -4.90
C THR A 283 -20.45 -4.39 -5.47
N TYR A 284 -20.03 -3.93 -6.65
CA TYR A 284 -20.52 -2.70 -7.30
C TYR A 284 -21.32 -2.96 -8.57
N ALA A 285 -21.96 -4.14 -8.69
CA ALA A 285 -22.68 -4.56 -9.89
C ALA A 285 -23.75 -3.56 -10.38
N GLU A 286 -24.45 -2.91 -9.46
CA GLU A 286 -25.48 -1.92 -9.81
C GLU A 286 -24.88 -0.65 -10.41
N ASP A 287 -23.79 -0.15 -9.81
CA ASP A 287 -23.07 1.01 -10.32
C ASP A 287 -22.42 0.73 -11.67
N ILE A 288 -21.84 -0.46 -11.84
CA ILE A 288 -21.28 -0.93 -13.11
C ILE A 288 -22.36 -0.92 -14.19
N ARG A 289 -23.52 -1.50 -13.92
CA ARG A 289 -24.64 -1.52 -14.87
C ARG A 289 -25.06 -0.10 -15.21
N ARG A 290 -25.18 0.78 -14.23
CA ARG A 290 -25.64 2.15 -14.41
C ARG A 290 -24.64 3.01 -15.19
N LEU A 291 -23.33 2.93 -14.85
CA LEU A 291 -22.32 3.84 -15.36
C LEU A 291 -21.61 3.32 -16.62
N LEU A 292 -21.42 1.98 -16.74
CA LEU A 292 -20.59 1.42 -17.81
C LEU A 292 -21.40 0.89 -19.02
N THR A 293 -22.72 0.80 -18.92
CA THR A 293 -23.57 0.37 -20.05
C THR A 293 -24.25 1.53 -20.77
N SER A 294 -24.05 2.79 -20.34
CA SER A 294 -24.53 3.98 -21.03
C SER A 294 -23.69 4.26 -22.29
N HIS A 295 -24.31 4.90 -23.30
CA HIS A 295 -23.64 5.31 -24.54
C HIS A 295 -22.44 6.25 -24.27
N ASP A 296 -22.55 7.11 -23.25
CA ASP A 296 -21.52 8.06 -22.88
C ASP A 296 -20.27 7.38 -22.29
N ALA A 297 -20.42 6.20 -21.70
CA ALA A 297 -19.30 5.42 -21.16
C ALA A 297 -18.33 4.92 -22.24
N ALA A 298 -18.81 4.71 -23.48
CA ALA A 298 -18.00 4.26 -24.61
C ALA A 298 -17.12 5.40 -25.17
N ALA A 299 -17.53 6.66 -25.00
CA ALA A 299 -16.84 7.84 -25.52
C ALA A 299 -15.80 8.41 -24.54
N SER A 300 -15.72 7.91 -23.30
CA SER A 300 -14.78 8.41 -22.29
C SER A 300 -13.36 7.91 -22.54
N GLY A 301 -12.69 8.45 -23.52
CA GLY A 301 -11.25 8.36 -23.68
C GLY A 301 -10.59 9.46 -22.85
N GLY A 302 -9.91 9.12 -21.78
CA GLY A 302 -9.15 10.04 -20.95
C GLY A 302 -7.87 9.38 -20.46
N ARG A 303 -6.88 10.17 -20.07
CA ARG A 303 -5.68 9.70 -19.38
C ARG A 303 -6.10 9.27 -17.98
N LEU A 304 -5.78 8.03 -17.61
CA LEU A 304 -6.13 7.44 -16.33
C LEU A 304 -4.95 7.55 -15.36
N GLY A 305 -5.26 7.89 -14.14
CA GLY A 305 -4.29 7.90 -13.05
C GLY A 305 -3.30 9.07 -13.10
N GLY A 306 -2.84 9.53 -11.99
CA GLY A 306 -1.83 10.57 -11.96
C GLY A 306 -1.70 11.24 -10.64
#